data_ae0310be87b15ca8a66396158ace5330
#
_entry.id   ae0310be87b15ca8a66396158ace5330
#
_cell.length_a   1.000
_cell.length_b   1.000
_cell.length_c   1.000
_cell.angle_alpha   90.00
_cell.angle_beta   90.00
_cell.angle_gamma   90.00
#
_symmetry.space_group_name_H-M   'P 1'
#
loop_
_entity.id
_entity.type
_entity.pdbx_description
1 polymer ?
#
loop_
_entity_poly.entity_id
_entity_poly.type
_entity_poly.pdbx_seq_one_letter_code
_entity_poly.pdbx_strand_id
1 'polypeptide(L)'
;YADYKASAAPVNYLLLPATISLAIPLYEKWDLLKENAAAIIAGISVGTLVSLGSALALALALGLTREQYATLLPKSVTTAISMDVAAELGGIAALTGAIVILTGIAGNLLAEVVCKIFHITDPIAKGVGIGTSAHAVGTSKALQMGEVEGAMSGLSIAVAGVLTAVLCPFFVSFIQ
;
A
#
# COMPACT_ATOMS: atom_id res chain seq x y z
N TYR A 1 9.18 -26.16 -1.08
CA TYR A 1 9.46 -24.72 -0.88
C TYR A 1 10.85 -24.33 -1.40
N ALA A 2 11.90 -25.14 -1.13
CA ALA A 2 13.27 -24.89 -1.59
C ALA A 2 13.35 -24.83 -3.12
N ASP A 3 12.73 -25.77 -3.81
CA ASP A 3 12.70 -25.83 -5.29
C ASP A 3 11.97 -24.63 -5.90
N TYR A 4 10.84 -24.23 -5.28
CA TYR A 4 10.12 -23.02 -5.68
C TYR A 4 10.98 -21.76 -5.52
N LYS A 5 11.69 -21.62 -4.39
CA LYS A 5 12.57 -20.47 -4.14
C LYS A 5 13.71 -20.40 -5.14
N ALA A 6 14.30 -21.56 -5.50
CA ALA A 6 15.36 -21.63 -6.51
C ALA A 6 14.83 -21.26 -7.90
N SER A 7 13.63 -21.74 -8.28
CA SER A 7 13.01 -21.43 -9.57
C SER A 7 12.58 -19.98 -9.68
N ALA A 8 12.20 -19.34 -8.57
CA ALA A 8 11.78 -17.94 -8.52
C ALA A 8 12.98 -16.95 -8.44
N ALA A 9 14.20 -17.42 -8.22
CA ALA A 9 15.38 -16.55 -8.06
C ALA A 9 15.61 -15.57 -9.23
N PRO A 10 15.45 -15.95 -10.53
CA PRO A 10 15.59 -15.01 -11.64
C PRO A 10 14.54 -13.89 -11.62
N VAL A 11 13.31 -14.20 -11.20
CA VAL A 11 12.23 -13.21 -11.09
C VAL A 11 12.51 -12.26 -9.92
N ASN A 12 12.99 -12.77 -8.79
CA ASN A 12 13.39 -11.95 -7.65
C ASN A 12 14.55 -10.99 -7.99
N TYR A 13 15.45 -11.38 -8.87
CA TYR A 13 16.52 -10.50 -9.33
C TYR A 13 15.99 -9.26 -10.08
N LEU A 14 14.88 -9.39 -10.79
CA LEU A 14 14.22 -8.29 -11.51
C LEU A 14 13.42 -7.37 -10.58
N LEU A 15 13.14 -7.77 -9.35
CA LEU A 15 12.34 -6.98 -8.41
C LEU A 15 13.00 -5.64 -8.07
N LEU A 16 14.31 -5.64 -7.84
CA LEU A 16 15.05 -4.42 -7.49
C LEU A 16 15.05 -3.39 -8.63
N PRO A 17 15.44 -3.73 -9.89
CA PRO A 17 15.32 -2.80 -11.01
C PRO A 17 13.88 -2.30 -11.22
N ALA A 18 12.88 -3.17 -11.12
CA ALA A 18 11.48 -2.79 -11.25
C ALA A 18 11.05 -1.78 -10.18
N THR A 19 11.48 -1.97 -8.93
CA THR A 19 11.19 -1.03 -7.84
C THR A 19 11.91 0.31 -8.05
N ILE A 20 13.17 0.30 -8.49
CA ILE A 20 13.93 1.51 -8.79
C ILE A 20 13.30 2.29 -9.94
N SER A 21 12.78 1.61 -10.96
CA SER A 21 12.14 2.28 -12.11
C SER A 21 10.89 3.08 -11.72
N LEU A 22 10.21 2.74 -10.61
CA LEU A 22 9.10 3.54 -10.07
C LEU A 22 9.56 4.92 -9.54
N ALA A 23 10.85 5.10 -9.26
CA ALA A 23 11.39 6.40 -8.85
C ALA A 23 11.59 7.38 -10.03
N ILE A 24 11.62 6.90 -11.27
CA ILE A 24 11.82 7.75 -12.45
C ILE A 24 10.69 8.78 -12.60
N PRO A 25 9.40 8.39 -12.64
CA PRO A 25 8.32 9.37 -12.72
C PRO A 25 8.29 10.33 -11.52
N LEU A 26 8.71 9.86 -10.35
CA LEU A 26 8.80 10.69 -9.15
C LEU A 26 9.86 11.79 -9.32
N TYR A 27 11.03 11.43 -9.85
CA TYR A 27 12.10 12.40 -10.11
C TYR A 27 11.68 13.44 -11.16
N GLU A 28 11.02 13.02 -12.24
CA GLU A 28 10.52 13.91 -13.29
C GLU A 28 9.48 14.89 -12.79
N LYS A 29 8.70 14.54 -11.75
CA LYS A 29 7.67 15.40 -11.14
C LYS A 29 8.12 16.04 -9.83
N TRP A 30 9.44 16.17 -9.60
CA TRP A 30 10.02 16.66 -8.36
C TRP A 30 9.55 18.06 -7.94
N ASP A 31 9.40 18.97 -8.88
CA ASP A 31 8.94 20.35 -8.59
C ASP A 31 7.47 20.36 -8.16
N LEU A 32 6.62 19.60 -8.88
CA LEU A 32 5.22 19.42 -8.51
C LEU A 32 5.06 18.81 -7.10
N LEU A 33 5.94 17.89 -6.75
CA LEU A 33 5.97 17.27 -5.43
C LEU A 33 6.31 18.30 -4.35
N LYS A 34 7.31 19.13 -4.57
CA LYS A 34 7.69 20.18 -3.60
C LYS A 34 6.58 21.21 -3.37
N GLU A 35 5.94 21.64 -4.45
CA GLU A 35 4.84 22.61 -4.38
C GLU A 35 3.63 22.06 -3.60
N ASN A 36 3.39 20.76 -3.66
CA ASN A 36 2.23 20.10 -3.04
C ASN A 36 2.59 19.22 -1.84
N ALA A 37 3.83 19.29 -1.34
CA ALA A 37 4.35 18.37 -0.34
C ALA A 37 3.49 18.24 0.91
N ALA A 38 2.98 19.36 1.44
CA ALA A 38 2.13 19.36 2.62
C ALA A 38 0.81 18.59 2.39
N ALA A 39 0.16 18.81 1.24
CA ALA A 39 -1.08 18.13 0.88
C ALA A 39 -0.84 16.64 0.65
N ILE A 40 0.25 16.28 -0.02
CA ILE A 40 0.62 14.88 -0.29
C ILE A 40 0.90 14.13 1.01
N ILE A 41 1.74 14.69 1.90
CA ILE A 41 2.06 14.06 3.19
C ILE A 41 0.81 13.94 4.07
N ALA A 42 -0.02 14.97 4.12
CA ALA A 42 -1.29 14.92 4.85
C ALA A 42 -2.21 13.84 4.26
N GLY A 43 -2.36 13.77 2.94
CA GLY A 43 -3.18 12.77 2.26
C GLY A 43 -2.70 11.34 2.53
N ILE A 44 -1.40 11.08 2.44
CA ILE A 44 -0.81 9.76 2.75
C ILE A 44 -1.03 9.41 4.23
N SER A 45 -0.80 10.36 5.13
CA SER A 45 -0.96 10.12 6.58
C SER A 45 -2.41 9.78 6.92
N VAL A 46 -3.36 10.57 6.44
CA VAL A 46 -4.79 10.32 6.64
C VAL A 46 -5.20 8.99 5.99
N GLY A 47 -4.77 8.73 4.75
CA GLY A 47 -5.07 7.47 4.06
C GLY A 47 -4.55 6.24 4.83
N THR A 48 -3.32 6.32 5.35
CA THR A 48 -2.74 5.25 6.17
C THR A 48 -3.54 5.05 7.47
N LEU A 49 -3.87 6.12 8.18
CA LEU A 49 -4.67 6.06 9.41
C LEU A 49 -6.07 5.48 9.15
N VAL A 50 -6.72 5.89 8.06
CA VAL A 50 -8.03 5.34 7.65
C VAL A 50 -7.91 3.86 7.30
N SER A 51 -6.85 3.45 6.62
CA SER A 51 -6.60 2.03 6.31
C SER A 51 -6.46 1.20 7.59
N LEU A 52 -5.61 1.61 8.52
CA LEU A 52 -5.41 0.92 9.81
C LEU A 52 -6.67 0.97 10.68
N GLY A 53 -7.32 2.14 10.77
CA GLY A 53 -8.55 2.31 11.55
C GLY A 53 -9.72 1.50 11.00
N SER A 54 -9.88 1.40 9.69
CA SER A 54 -10.90 0.54 9.07
C SER A 54 -10.64 -0.94 9.30
N ALA A 55 -9.37 -1.37 9.26
CA ALA A 55 -8.98 -2.74 9.60
C ALA A 55 -9.30 -3.06 11.06
N LEU A 56 -9.02 -2.14 11.99
CA LEU A 56 -9.38 -2.27 13.40
C LEU A 56 -10.89 -2.35 13.59
N ALA A 57 -11.64 -1.42 12.99
CA ALA A 57 -13.10 -1.40 13.10
C ALA A 57 -13.74 -2.70 12.60
N LEU A 58 -13.27 -3.23 11.47
CA LEU A 58 -13.74 -4.51 10.93
C LEU A 58 -13.34 -5.68 11.83
N ALA A 59 -12.12 -5.68 12.37
CA ALA A 59 -11.66 -6.72 13.28
C ALA A 59 -12.51 -6.79 14.55
N LEU A 60 -12.82 -5.63 15.14
CA LEU A 60 -13.71 -5.54 16.30
C LEU A 60 -15.15 -5.96 15.96
N ALA A 61 -15.69 -5.52 14.82
CA ALA A 61 -17.05 -5.87 14.40
C ALA A 61 -17.23 -7.37 14.11
N LEU A 62 -16.18 -8.02 13.60
CA LEU A 62 -16.21 -9.45 13.25
C LEU A 62 -15.68 -10.35 14.37
N GLY A 63 -15.22 -9.80 15.50
CA GLY A 63 -14.64 -10.55 16.60
C GLY A 63 -13.38 -11.32 16.24
N LEU A 64 -12.51 -10.72 15.42
CA LEU A 64 -11.27 -11.37 15.02
C LEU A 64 -10.31 -11.53 16.19
N THR A 65 -9.58 -12.65 16.20
CA THR A 65 -8.48 -12.85 17.15
C THR A 65 -7.32 -11.90 16.87
N ARG A 66 -6.45 -11.70 17.86
CA ARG A 66 -5.25 -10.87 17.70
C ARG A 66 -4.38 -11.33 16.52
N GLU A 67 -4.18 -12.63 16.34
CA GLU A 67 -3.41 -13.21 15.25
C GLU A 67 -4.04 -12.88 13.88
N GLN A 68 -5.37 -13.03 13.76
CA GLN A 68 -6.10 -12.69 12.54
C GLN A 68 -6.02 -11.19 12.23
N TYR A 69 -6.15 -10.35 13.26
CA TYR A 69 -6.03 -8.90 13.11
C TYR A 69 -4.62 -8.48 12.72
N ALA A 70 -3.57 -9.00 13.38
CA ALA A 70 -2.18 -8.75 13.02
C ALA A 70 -1.86 -9.17 11.56
N THR A 71 -2.51 -10.25 11.08
CA THR A 71 -2.42 -10.71 9.70
C THR A 71 -3.02 -9.71 8.70
N LEU A 72 -4.15 -9.08 9.04
CA LEU A 72 -4.91 -8.18 8.17
C LEU A 72 -4.42 -6.74 8.21
N LEU A 73 -3.86 -6.32 9.33
CA LEU A 73 -3.57 -4.92 9.63
C LEU A 73 -2.69 -4.24 8.57
N PRO A 74 -1.56 -4.80 8.13
CA PRO A 74 -0.67 -4.18 7.15
C PRO A 74 -1.07 -4.40 5.68
N LYS A 75 -2.34 -4.71 5.37
CA LYS A 75 -2.82 -5.15 4.04
C LYS A 75 -2.60 -4.17 2.88
N SER A 76 -2.38 -2.88 3.16
CA SER A 76 -2.39 -1.82 2.13
C SER A 76 -0.99 -1.37 1.68
N VAL A 77 0.07 -1.98 2.20
CA VAL A 77 1.45 -1.68 1.79
C VAL A 77 2.06 -2.82 0.99
N THR A 78 3.33 -2.72 0.60
CA THR A 78 3.97 -3.75 -0.23
C THR A 78 3.97 -5.11 0.45
N THR A 79 3.89 -6.18 -0.34
CA THR A 79 3.84 -7.56 0.18
C THR A 79 5.00 -7.87 1.12
N ALA A 80 6.22 -7.44 0.77
CA ALA A 80 7.40 -7.66 1.61
C ALA A 80 7.24 -6.99 2.99
N ILE A 81 6.97 -5.68 3.02
CA ILE A 81 6.77 -4.93 4.28
C ILE A 81 5.62 -5.52 5.09
N SER A 82 4.50 -5.84 4.43
CA SER A 82 3.32 -6.39 5.09
C SER A 82 3.59 -7.73 5.76
N MET A 83 4.30 -8.63 5.07
CA MET A 83 4.62 -9.96 5.60
C MET A 83 5.55 -9.87 6.80
N ASP A 84 6.58 -9.01 6.73
CA ASP A 84 7.53 -8.81 7.82
C ASP A 84 6.84 -8.19 9.05
N VAL A 85 6.07 -7.12 8.85
CA VAL A 85 5.29 -6.47 9.92
C VAL A 85 4.29 -7.45 10.56
N ALA A 86 3.55 -8.21 9.75
CA ALA A 86 2.61 -9.20 10.27
C ALA A 86 3.31 -10.29 11.11
N ALA A 87 4.46 -10.80 10.63
CA ALA A 87 5.24 -11.80 11.35
C ALA A 87 5.74 -11.28 12.71
N GLU A 88 6.26 -10.05 12.75
CA GLU A 88 6.71 -9.40 13.99
C GLU A 88 5.58 -9.19 15.00
N LEU A 89 4.36 -8.97 14.53
CA LEU A 89 3.17 -8.75 15.37
C LEU A 89 2.46 -10.04 15.77
N GLY A 90 2.95 -11.20 15.34
CA GLY A 90 2.37 -12.51 15.63
C GLY A 90 1.24 -12.92 14.68
N GLY A 91 1.16 -12.33 13.51
CA GLY A 91 0.25 -12.70 12.42
C GLY A 91 0.83 -13.78 11.50
N ILE A 92 0.01 -14.25 10.55
CA ILE A 92 0.35 -15.29 9.59
C ILE A 92 0.87 -14.63 8.30
N ALA A 93 2.20 -14.47 8.16
CA ALA A 93 2.84 -13.77 7.04
C ALA A 93 2.40 -14.27 5.65
N ALA A 94 2.29 -15.58 5.44
CA ALA A 94 1.85 -16.13 4.16
C ALA A 94 0.42 -15.72 3.79
N LEU A 95 -0.48 -15.66 4.76
CA LEU A 95 -1.86 -15.21 4.58
C LEU A 95 -1.88 -13.68 4.33
N THR A 96 -1.07 -12.92 5.04
CA THR A 96 -0.89 -11.48 4.80
C THR A 96 -0.49 -11.23 3.34
N GLY A 97 0.48 -11.98 2.81
CA GLY A 97 0.89 -11.86 1.41
C GLY A 97 -0.27 -12.05 0.43
N ALA A 98 -1.10 -13.07 0.64
CA ALA A 98 -2.28 -13.32 -0.19
C ALA A 98 -3.30 -12.16 -0.11
N ILE A 99 -3.56 -11.66 1.10
CA ILE A 99 -4.50 -10.55 1.33
C ILE A 99 -4.01 -9.26 0.68
N VAL A 100 -2.71 -8.98 0.75
CA VAL A 100 -2.08 -7.82 0.08
C VAL A 100 -2.30 -7.89 -1.43
N ILE A 101 -2.07 -9.04 -2.05
CA ILE A 101 -2.28 -9.24 -3.49
C ILE A 101 -3.75 -8.99 -3.85
N LEU A 102 -4.70 -9.55 -3.09
CA LEU A 102 -6.13 -9.33 -3.30
C LEU A 102 -6.52 -7.86 -3.14
N THR A 103 -5.97 -7.18 -2.12
CA THR A 103 -6.18 -5.75 -1.90
C THR A 103 -5.68 -4.93 -3.09
N GLY A 104 -4.50 -5.24 -3.61
CA GLY A 104 -3.94 -4.59 -4.78
C GLY A 104 -4.77 -4.79 -6.05
N ILE A 105 -5.22 -6.02 -6.31
CA ILE A 105 -6.09 -6.33 -7.46
C ILE A 105 -7.42 -5.57 -7.35
N ALA A 106 -8.06 -5.61 -6.19
CA ALA A 106 -9.30 -4.89 -5.94
C ALA A 106 -9.12 -3.38 -6.15
N GLY A 107 -8.05 -2.80 -5.59
CA GLY A 107 -7.73 -1.38 -5.78
C GLY A 107 -7.45 -1.00 -7.23
N ASN A 108 -6.73 -1.84 -7.97
CA ASN A 108 -6.47 -1.64 -9.41
C ASN A 108 -7.79 -1.60 -10.21
N LEU A 109 -8.67 -2.56 -9.97
CA LEU A 109 -9.96 -2.64 -10.69
C LEU A 109 -10.92 -1.52 -10.32
N LEU A 110 -10.93 -1.10 -9.05
CA LEU A 110 -11.89 -0.12 -8.54
C LEU A 110 -11.40 1.34 -8.65
N ALA A 111 -10.11 1.59 -8.87
CA ALA A 111 -9.52 2.92 -8.85
C ALA A 111 -10.30 3.96 -9.67
N GLU A 112 -10.55 3.69 -10.95
CA GLU A 112 -11.28 4.64 -11.80
C GLU A 112 -12.73 4.80 -11.40
N VAL A 113 -13.38 3.71 -10.97
CA VAL A 113 -14.77 3.70 -10.56
C VAL A 113 -14.94 4.58 -9.31
N VAL A 114 -14.07 4.40 -8.33
CA VAL A 114 -14.06 5.20 -7.09
C VAL A 114 -13.80 6.66 -7.42
N CYS A 115 -12.78 6.97 -8.24
CA CYS A 115 -12.51 8.34 -8.64
C CYS A 115 -13.70 9.01 -9.33
N LYS A 116 -14.44 8.27 -10.17
CA LYS A 116 -15.64 8.77 -10.85
C LYS A 116 -16.80 9.00 -9.87
N ILE A 117 -17.08 8.05 -9.00
CA ILE A 117 -18.19 8.14 -8.03
C ILE A 117 -17.98 9.34 -7.08
N PHE A 118 -16.77 9.51 -6.57
CA PHE A 118 -16.44 10.57 -5.62
C PHE A 118 -15.98 11.89 -6.29
N HIS A 119 -16.06 11.97 -7.63
CA HIS A 119 -15.66 13.15 -8.42
C HIS A 119 -14.23 13.61 -8.12
N ILE A 120 -13.31 12.67 -7.88
CA ILE A 120 -11.89 12.96 -7.66
C ILE A 120 -11.26 13.21 -9.04
N THR A 121 -11.05 14.47 -9.39
CA THR A 121 -10.51 14.87 -10.70
C THR A 121 -9.03 15.21 -10.65
N ASP A 122 -8.53 15.67 -9.51
CA ASP A 122 -7.13 16.07 -9.33
C ASP A 122 -6.17 14.86 -9.45
N PRO A 123 -5.13 14.95 -10.32
CA PRO A 123 -4.20 13.85 -10.56
C PRO A 123 -3.37 13.47 -9.33
N ILE A 124 -2.98 14.46 -8.50
CA ILE A 124 -2.20 14.24 -7.28
C ILE A 124 -3.05 13.44 -6.28
N ALA A 125 -4.31 13.86 -6.08
CA ALA A 125 -5.22 13.19 -5.17
C ALA A 125 -5.51 11.75 -5.60
N LYS A 126 -5.70 11.49 -6.91
CA LYS A 126 -5.86 10.13 -7.46
C LYS A 126 -4.63 9.28 -7.16
N GLY A 127 -3.44 9.78 -7.50
CA GLY A 127 -2.20 9.05 -7.29
C GLY A 127 -1.96 8.72 -5.81
N VAL A 128 -2.12 9.70 -4.93
CA VAL A 128 -1.98 9.52 -3.47
C VAL A 128 -2.97 8.49 -2.94
N GLY A 129 -4.25 8.60 -3.32
CA GLY A 129 -5.28 7.67 -2.89
C GLY A 129 -5.02 6.23 -3.36
N ILE A 130 -4.63 6.04 -4.62
CA ILE A 130 -4.34 4.71 -5.18
C ILE A 130 -3.10 4.09 -4.53
N GLY A 131 -2.00 4.86 -4.41
CA GLY A 131 -0.75 4.36 -3.85
C GLY A 131 -0.88 3.97 -2.38
N THR A 132 -1.63 4.76 -1.60
CA THR A 132 -1.85 4.51 -0.17
C THR A 132 -2.78 3.33 0.10
N SER A 133 -3.74 3.06 -0.79
CA SER A 133 -4.73 1.99 -0.61
C SER A 133 -4.36 0.66 -1.26
N ALA A 134 -3.68 0.69 -2.42
CA ALA A 134 -3.51 -0.46 -3.30
C ALA A 134 -2.06 -0.73 -3.73
N HIS A 135 -1.11 -0.10 -3.08
CA HIS A 135 0.34 -0.30 -3.23
C HIS A 135 0.83 -0.42 -4.69
N ALA A 136 1.82 -1.30 -4.99
CA ALA A 136 2.44 -1.43 -6.29
C ALA A 136 1.46 -1.89 -7.40
N VAL A 137 0.51 -2.78 -7.06
CA VAL A 137 -0.49 -3.25 -8.03
C VAL A 137 -1.44 -2.12 -8.44
N GLY A 138 -1.86 -1.28 -7.48
CA GLY A 138 -2.62 -0.06 -7.78
C GLY A 138 -1.82 0.97 -8.57
N THR A 139 -0.51 1.09 -8.29
CA THR A 139 0.36 2.03 -9.00
C THR A 139 0.46 1.72 -10.49
N SER A 140 0.41 0.44 -10.88
CA SER A 140 0.35 0.08 -12.31
C SER A 140 -0.88 0.66 -13.00
N LYS A 141 -2.01 0.77 -12.27
CA LYS A 141 -3.21 1.45 -12.76
C LYS A 141 -3.05 2.96 -12.77
N ALA A 142 -2.45 3.55 -11.73
CA ALA A 142 -2.18 4.98 -11.67
C ALA A 142 -1.30 5.44 -12.84
N LEU A 143 -0.26 4.67 -13.22
CA LEU A 143 0.58 4.92 -14.39
C LEU A 143 -0.20 4.90 -15.72
N GLN A 144 -1.23 4.05 -15.83
CA GLN A 144 -2.11 4.04 -17.00
C GLN A 144 -3.06 5.24 -17.03
N MET A 145 -3.40 5.81 -15.86
CA MET A 145 -4.26 6.99 -15.75
C MET A 145 -3.51 8.28 -16.10
N GLY A 146 -2.22 8.36 -15.76
CA GLY A 146 -1.37 9.49 -16.09
C GLY A 146 0.00 9.45 -15.37
N GLU A 147 0.94 10.23 -15.88
CA GLU A 147 2.29 10.32 -15.32
C GLU A 147 2.31 10.91 -13.90
N VAL A 148 1.46 11.90 -13.64
CA VAL A 148 1.35 12.53 -12.31
C VAL A 148 0.75 11.55 -11.32
N GLU A 149 -0.35 10.87 -11.69
CA GLU A 149 -0.98 9.83 -10.89
C GLU A 149 0.02 8.72 -10.54
N GLY A 150 0.79 8.26 -11.53
CA GLY A 150 1.82 7.24 -11.35
C GLY A 150 2.93 7.68 -10.39
N ALA A 151 3.48 8.88 -10.58
CA ALA A 151 4.53 9.44 -9.73
C ALA A 151 4.07 9.60 -8.27
N MET A 152 2.88 10.17 -8.06
CA MET A 152 2.33 10.38 -6.71
C MET A 152 1.96 9.06 -6.04
N SER A 153 1.48 8.07 -6.79
CA SER A 153 1.22 6.72 -6.29
C SER A 153 2.52 6.02 -5.85
N GLY A 154 3.58 6.12 -6.66
CA GLY A 154 4.91 5.56 -6.31
C GLY A 154 5.48 6.13 -5.02
N LEU A 155 5.40 7.46 -4.84
CA LEU A 155 5.80 8.12 -3.58
C LEU A 155 4.97 7.61 -2.40
N SER A 156 3.65 7.51 -2.60
CA SER A 156 2.72 7.12 -1.54
C SER A 156 2.99 5.72 -1.01
N ILE A 157 3.42 4.79 -1.87
CA ILE A 157 3.84 3.44 -1.44
C ILE A 157 4.96 3.52 -0.39
N ALA A 158 6.00 4.29 -0.68
CA ALA A 158 7.17 4.37 0.18
C ALA A 158 6.82 5.00 1.53
N VAL A 159 6.14 6.13 1.52
CA VAL A 159 5.76 6.85 2.74
C VAL A 159 4.73 6.07 3.57
N ALA A 160 3.69 5.53 2.92
CA ALA A 160 2.69 4.70 3.60
C ALA A 160 3.30 3.42 4.19
N GLY A 161 4.30 2.84 3.51
CA GLY A 161 5.05 1.68 4.02
C GLY A 161 5.73 1.97 5.34
N VAL A 162 6.47 3.08 5.42
CA VAL A 162 7.14 3.52 6.66
C VAL A 162 6.12 3.83 7.75
N LEU A 163 5.09 4.62 7.43
CA LEU A 163 4.03 4.96 8.40
C LEU A 163 3.33 3.71 8.93
N THR A 164 3.00 2.76 8.07
CA THR A 164 2.36 1.51 8.46
C THR A 164 3.25 0.70 9.40
N ALA A 165 4.54 0.54 9.07
CA ALA A 165 5.48 -0.19 9.92
C ALA A 165 5.60 0.44 11.32
N VAL A 166 5.62 1.78 11.41
CA VAL A 166 5.69 2.50 12.71
C VAL A 166 4.37 2.43 13.48
N LEU A 167 3.22 2.51 12.79
CA LEU A 167 1.91 2.60 13.45
C LEU A 167 1.30 1.24 13.80
N CYS A 168 1.59 0.17 13.06
CA CYS A 168 1.00 -1.15 13.28
C CYS A 168 1.19 -1.68 14.72
N PRO A 169 2.36 -1.54 15.38
CA PRO A 169 2.52 -1.96 16.78
C PRO A 169 1.54 -1.28 17.76
N PHE A 170 1.21 -0.01 17.49
CA PHE A 170 0.20 0.71 18.29
C PHE A 170 -1.20 0.19 18.03
N PHE A 171 -1.54 -0.03 16.75
CA PHE A 171 -2.87 -0.49 16.37
C PHE A 171 -3.14 -1.92 16.82
N VAL A 172 -2.15 -2.83 16.78
CA VAL A 172 -2.34 -4.22 17.21
C VAL A 172 -2.63 -4.33 18.71
N SER A 173 -2.22 -3.37 19.52
CA SER A 173 -2.45 -3.37 20.98
C SER A 173 -3.91 -3.14 21.38
N PHE A 174 -4.77 -2.68 20.45
CA PHE A 174 -6.20 -2.50 20.71
C PHE A 174 -6.99 -3.81 20.77
N ILE A 175 -6.43 -4.92 20.27
CA ILE A 175 -7.03 -6.25 20.37
C ILE A 175 -6.07 -7.15 21.18
N GLN A 176 -6.55 -7.59 22.33
CA GLN A 176 -5.79 -8.45 23.26
C GLN A 176 -6.01 -9.93 22.95
#